data_395ae7b71c15d0e8fbd8d78f4f531993
#
_entry.id   395ae7b71c15d0e8fbd8d78f4f531993
#
_cell.length_a   1.000
_cell.length_b   1.000
_cell.length_c   1.000
_cell.angle_alpha   90.00
_cell.angle_beta   90.00
_cell.angle_gamma   90.00
#
_symmetry.space_group_name_H-M   'P 1'
#
loop_
_entity.id
_entity.type
_entity.pdbx_description
1 polymer ?
#
loop_
_entity_poly.entity_id
_entity_poly.type
_entity_poly.pdbx_seq_one_letter_code
_entity_poly.pdbx_strand_id
1 'polypeptide(L)'
;MTDGEQSRQHFVHGFLEFVDGIDFARKVEIGIRADRYKAMVPQVIAPLTLKGRVHADEARVARTHTTHKLKFTLPGPMTIIDTIADRYYGDRVKMAFAFAELLNEEAKALAADGVDVVQFDEPAFNVYMDEVRDWGIKALERAAEGLTCTTAVHICY
;
A
#
# COMPACT_ATOMS: atom_id res chain seq x y z
N MET A 1 -10.16 -1.84 -17.58
CA MET A 1 -8.83 -1.21 -17.79
C MET A 1 -8.13 -1.09 -16.44
N THR A 2 -6.82 -1.19 -16.37
CA THR A 2 -6.03 -0.93 -15.16
C THR A 2 -5.27 0.38 -15.32
N ASP A 3 -4.85 0.98 -14.20
CA ASP A 3 -4.03 2.20 -14.17
C ASP A 3 -2.65 2.03 -14.82
N GLY A 4 -2.14 0.79 -14.87
CA GLY A 4 -0.87 0.43 -15.51
C GLY A 4 0.38 0.83 -14.74
N GLU A 5 0.27 1.54 -13.62
CA GLU A 5 1.35 1.95 -12.70
C GLU A 5 2.54 2.66 -13.39
N GLN A 6 2.33 3.26 -14.55
CA GLN A 6 3.40 3.81 -15.41
C GLN A 6 4.13 5.01 -14.80
N SER A 7 3.48 5.76 -13.92
CA SER A 7 4.05 6.92 -13.21
C SER A 7 4.86 6.54 -11.97
N ARG A 8 4.78 5.29 -11.51
CA ARG A 8 5.41 4.83 -10.27
C ARG A 8 6.77 4.22 -10.54
N GLN A 9 7.81 4.72 -9.88
CA GLN A 9 9.14 4.09 -9.93
C GLN A 9 9.19 2.75 -9.21
N HIS A 10 8.36 2.59 -8.17
CA HIS A 10 8.23 1.36 -7.39
C HIS A 10 6.82 1.26 -6.84
N PHE A 11 6.17 0.11 -6.98
CA PHE A 11 4.74 -0.07 -6.65
C PHE A 11 4.41 0.21 -5.17
N VAL A 12 5.32 -0.09 -4.24
CA VAL A 12 5.17 0.25 -2.81
C VAL A 12 5.66 1.65 -2.52
N HIS A 13 6.92 1.95 -2.85
CA HIS A 13 7.56 3.21 -2.48
C HIS A 13 6.90 4.42 -3.14
N GLY A 14 6.31 4.27 -4.33
CA GLY A 14 5.52 5.33 -4.96
C GLY A 14 4.36 5.84 -4.10
N PHE A 15 3.71 4.95 -3.33
CA PHE A 15 2.74 5.35 -2.31
C PHE A 15 3.41 6.04 -1.12
N LEU A 16 4.52 5.48 -0.63
CA LEU A 16 5.21 5.95 0.58
C LEU A 16 5.80 7.36 0.44
N GLU A 17 6.12 7.81 -0.78
CA GLU A 17 6.61 9.17 -1.05
C GLU A 17 5.60 10.26 -0.64
N PHE A 18 4.32 9.92 -0.59
CA PHE A 18 3.23 10.79 -0.16
C PHE A 18 2.88 10.65 1.34
N VAL A 19 3.70 9.97 2.11
CA VAL A 19 3.49 9.75 3.54
C VAL A 19 4.54 10.52 4.34
N ASP A 20 4.09 11.33 5.31
CA ASP A 20 4.95 11.90 6.34
C ASP A 20 5.35 10.84 7.37
N GLY A 21 6.43 11.11 8.10
CA GLY A 21 6.97 10.16 9.08
C GLY A 21 7.97 9.16 8.50
N ILE A 22 8.30 9.25 7.21
CA ILE A 22 9.24 8.35 6.51
C ILE A 22 10.51 9.10 6.09
N ASP A 23 11.67 8.56 6.48
CA ASP A 23 12.98 9.04 6.08
C ASP A 23 13.50 8.26 4.86
N PHE A 24 13.47 8.87 3.69
CA PHE A 24 14.01 8.33 2.45
C PHE A 24 15.49 8.61 2.25
N ALA A 25 16.05 9.57 2.97
CA ALA A 25 17.45 9.97 2.83
C ALA A 25 18.40 8.97 3.51
N ARG A 26 18.01 8.47 4.68
CA ARG A 26 18.81 7.51 5.45
C ARG A 26 18.24 6.10 5.32
N LYS A 27 18.53 5.46 4.19
CA LYS A 27 18.13 4.08 3.96
C LYS A 27 18.98 3.10 4.77
N VAL A 28 18.38 1.97 5.13
CA VAL A 28 19.06 0.85 5.81
C VAL A 28 18.83 -0.44 5.04
N GLU A 29 19.78 -1.36 5.12
CA GLU A 29 19.64 -2.69 4.53
C GLU A 29 18.77 -3.56 5.44
N ILE A 30 17.72 -4.16 4.87
CA ILE A 30 16.91 -5.18 5.54
C ILE A 30 16.71 -6.39 4.61
N GLY A 31 16.40 -7.53 5.22
CA GLY A 31 15.93 -8.70 4.49
C GLY A 31 14.46 -8.54 4.09
N ILE A 32 14.15 -8.88 2.86
CA ILE A 32 12.81 -8.83 2.27
C ILE A 32 12.32 -10.26 2.03
N ARG A 33 11.02 -10.49 2.24
CA ARG A 33 10.39 -11.81 2.03
C ARG A 33 11.10 -12.92 2.84
N ALA A 34 11.23 -12.72 4.15
CA ALA A 34 11.96 -13.63 5.06
C ALA A 34 13.41 -13.86 4.60
N ASP A 35 14.15 -12.78 4.37
CA ASP A 35 15.56 -12.77 3.95
C ASP A 35 15.85 -13.45 2.60
N ARG A 36 14.86 -13.60 1.71
CA ARG A 36 15.09 -14.11 0.35
C ARG A 36 16.03 -13.23 -0.45
N TYR A 37 16.01 -11.92 -0.19
CA TYR A 37 16.97 -10.94 -0.73
C TYR A 37 17.08 -9.76 0.22
N LYS A 38 18.13 -8.95 0.04
CA LYS A 38 18.35 -7.74 0.81
C LYS A 38 18.11 -6.51 -0.04
N ALA A 39 17.58 -5.45 0.58
CA ALA A 39 17.34 -4.17 -0.08
C ALA A 39 17.60 -2.99 0.85
N MET A 40 18.03 -1.87 0.26
CA MET A 40 18.11 -0.58 0.95
C MET A 40 16.74 0.06 0.98
N VAL A 41 16.15 0.18 2.17
CA VAL A 41 14.79 0.65 2.36
C VAL A 41 14.72 1.93 3.19
N PRO A 42 13.69 2.78 3.00
CA PRO A 42 13.42 3.92 3.86
C PRO A 42 13.02 3.47 5.28
N GLN A 43 12.96 4.42 6.20
CA GLN A 43 12.68 4.16 7.61
C GLN A 43 11.46 4.95 8.09
N VAL A 44 10.57 4.33 8.84
CA VAL A 44 9.53 5.02 9.62
C VAL A 44 10.19 5.59 10.88
N ILE A 45 10.16 6.91 11.05
CA ILE A 45 10.82 7.64 12.14
C ILE A 45 9.86 8.49 12.98
N ALA A 46 8.60 8.60 12.57
CA ALA A 46 7.56 9.41 13.24
C ALA A 46 6.16 8.83 12.93
N PRO A 47 5.09 9.35 13.55
CA PRO A 47 3.72 8.98 13.19
C PRO A 47 3.46 9.15 11.69
N LEU A 48 2.75 8.20 11.09
CA LEU A 48 2.44 8.20 9.67
C LEU A 48 1.18 9.02 9.39
N THR A 49 1.25 9.94 8.41
CA THR A 49 0.10 10.70 7.91
C THR A 49 0.24 10.93 6.41
N LEU A 50 -0.87 11.03 5.68
CA LEU A 50 -0.84 11.40 4.26
C LEU A 50 -0.53 12.90 4.11
N LYS A 51 0.37 13.23 3.18
CA LYS A 51 0.64 14.62 2.76
C LYS A 51 -0.50 15.20 1.91
N GLY A 52 -1.39 14.34 1.43
CA GLY A 52 -2.50 14.63 0.53
C GLY A 52 -2.87 13.39 -0.27
N ARG A 53 -3.65 13.58 -1.34
CA ARG A 53 -4.03 12.50 -2.25
C ARG A 53 -2.81 11.97 -2.98
N VAL A 54 -2.67 10.64 -3.01
CA VAL A 54 -1.53 9.97 -3.64
C VAL A 54 -1.71 9.84 -5.16
N HIS A 55 -2.90 9.39 -5.59
CA HIS A 55 -3.16 9.00 -6.98
C HIS A 55 -4.31 9.77 -7.63
N ALA A 56 -4.66 10.96 -7.14
CA ALA A 56 -5.78 11.74 -7.65
C ALA A 56 -5.65 12.08 -9.14
N ASP A 57 -4.49 12.55 -9.57
CA ASP A 57 -4.26 12.93 -10.97
C ASP A 57 -4.25 11.72 -11.89
N GLU A 58 -3.63 10.61 -11.47
CA GLU A 58 -3.60 9.36 -12.24
C GLU A 58 -5.03 8.81 -12.44
N ALA A 59 -5.82 8.75 -11.37
CA ALA A 59 -7.20 8.28 -11.43
C ALA A 59 -8.07 9.17 -12.32
N ARG A 60 -7.94 10.50 -12.19
CA ARG A 60 -8.65 11.48 -13.03
C ARG A 60 -8.29 11.33 -14.50
N VAL A 61 -7.00 11.28 -14.82
CA VAL A 61 -6.54 11.10 -16.21
C VAL A 61 -7.03 9.77 -16.76
N ALA A 62 -6.87 8.66 -16.02
CA ALA A 62 -7.35 7.35 -16.45
C ALA A 62 -8.87 7.38 -16.70
N ARG A 63 -9.65 7.99 -15.82
CA ARG A 63 -11.12 8.07 -15.94
C ARG A 63 -11.57 8.88 -17.16
N THR A 64 -10.86 9.96 -17.53
CA THR A 64 -11.20 10.77 -18.71
C THR A 64 -10.92 10.06 -20.04
N HIS A 65 -10.07 9.03 -20.06
CA HIS A 65 -9.66 8.33 -21.27
C HIS A 65 -10.40 6.99 -21.49
N THR A 66 -11.32 6.60 -20.61
CA THR A 66 -12.08 5.35 -20.78
C THR A 66 -13.48 5.40 -20.19
N THR A 67 -14.40 4.73 -20.85
CA THR A 67 -15.74 4.41 -20.33
C THR A 67 -15.83 2.99 -19.75
N HIS A 68 -14.78 2.19 -19.93
CA HIS A 68 -14.71 0.85 -19.33
C HIS A 68 -14.50 0.92 -17.82
N LYS A 69 -14.80 -0.20 -17.15
CA LYS A 69 -14.46 -0.33 -15.72
C LYS A 69 -12.97 -0.11 -15.50
N LEU A 70 -12.66 0.76 -14.55
CA LEU A 70 -11.31 1.13 -14.18
C LEU A 70 -10.91 0.43 -12.88
N LYS A 71 -9.83 -0.33 -12.93
CA LYS A 71 -9.20 -0.93 -11.76
C LYS A 71 -7.95 -0.13 -11.39
N PHE A 72 -7.81 0.22 -10.13
CA PHE A 72 -6.65 0.89 -9.58
C PHE A 72 -5.94 0.01 -8.55
N THR A 73 -4.60 0.02 -8.57
CA THR A 73 -3.78 -0.86 -7.74
C THR A 73 -3.10 -0.07 -6.63
N LEU A 74 -3.21 -0.56 -5.39
CA LEU A 74 -2.51 -0.07 -4.21
C LEU A 74 -1.66 -1.19 -3.61
N PRO A 75 -0.53 -0.89 -2.97
CA PRO A 75 0.17 -1.90 -2.18
C PRO A 75 -0.67 -2.29 -0.97
N GLY A 76 -0.58 -3.53 -0.52
CA GLY A 76 -1.22 -3.96 0.71
C GLY A 76 -0.38 -3.64 1.96
N PRO A 77 -1.01 -3.52 3.14
CA PRO A 77 -0.33 -3.10 4.37
C PRO A 77 0.81 -4.04 4.80
N MET A 78 0.63 -5.35 4.69
CA MET A 78 1.68 -6.31 5.05
C MET A 78 2.87 -6.24 4.09
N THR A 79 2.63 -6.02 2.82
CA THR A 79 3.66 -5.82 1.81
C THR A 79 4.44 -4.53 2.04
N ILE A 80 3.77 -3.45 2.44
CA ILE A 80 4.46 -2.20 2.79
C ILE A 80 5.44 -2.45 3.94
N ILE A 81 4.98 -3.00 5.05
CA ILE A 81 5.85 -3.17 6.24
C ILE A 81 6.98 -4.18 6.04
N ASP A 82 6.88 -5.05 5.03
CA ASP A 82 7.96 -5.94 4.64
C ASP A 82 9.07 -5.22 3.83
N THR A 83 8.80 -4.02 3.34
CA THR A 83 9.71 -3.23 2.48
C THR A 83 10.15 -1.89 3.10
N ILE A 84 9.93 -1.69 4.39
CA ILE A 84 10.32 -0.49 5.13
C ILE A 84 10.84 -0.85 6.51
N ALA A 85 11.81 -0.10 7.02
CA ALA A 85 12.33 -0.31 8.38
C ALA A 85 11.51 0.47 9.40
N ASP A 86 11.24 -0.13 10.55
CA ASP A 86 10.55 0.53 11.68
C ASP A 86 11.57 1.06 12.69
N ARG A 87 11.49 2.37 12.99
CA ARG A 87 12.25 3.05 14.05
C ARG A 87 11.34 3.83 15.00
N TYR A 88 10.04 3.74 14.80
CA TYR A 88 9.08 4.52 15.59
C TYR A 88 8.06 3.66 16.35
N TYR A 89 7.38 2.74 15.67
CA TYR A 89 6.30 1.95 16.28
C TYR A 89 6.81 0.85 17.20
N GLY A 90 7.96 0.24 16.90
CA GLY A 90 8.51 -0.90 17.63
C GLY A 90 7.59 -2.12 17.65
N ASP A 91 6.60 -2.15 16.77
CA ASP A 91 5.56 -3.17 16.70
C ASP A 91 5.07 -3.28 15.26
N ARG A 92 5.36 -4.41 14.65
CA ARG A 92 5.04 -4.70 13.24
C ARG A 92 3.53 -4.61 12.95
N VAL A 93 2.70 -5.06 13.90
CA VAL A 93 1.24 -5.04 13.75
C VAL A 93 0.72 -3.62 13.81
N LYS A 94 1.16 -2.82 14.79
CA LYS A 94 0.76 -1.41 14.88
C LYS A 94 1.15 -0.63 13.63
N MET A 95 2.34 -0.84 13.11
CA MET A 95 2.79 -0.19 11.88
C MET A 95 1.92 -0.62 10.68
N ALA A 96 1.56 -1.91 10.56
CA ALA A 96 0.69 -2.40 9.50
C ALA A 96 -0.71 -1.76 9.56
N PHE A 97 -1.30 -1.63 10.75
CA PHE A 97 -2.60 -0.97 10.90
C PHE A 97 -2.53 0.53 10.63
N ALA A 98 -1.43 1.22 10.98
CA ALA A 98 -1.23 2.62 10.61
C ALA A 98 -1.21 2.79 9.08
N PHE A 99 -0.49 1.93 8.35
CA PHE A 99 -0.53 1.95 6.89
C PHE A 99 -1.91 1.57 6.32
N ALA A 100 -2.61 0.63 6.94
CA ALA A 100 -3.96 0.24 6.53
C ALA A 100 -4.95 1.42 6.60
N GLU A 101 -4.81 2.30 7.59
CA GLU A 101 -5.62 3.53 7.71
C GLU A 101 -5.35 4.50 6.56
N LEU A 102 -4.08 4.75 6.22
CA LEU A 102 -3.72 5.62 5.10
C LEU A 102 -4.19 5.05 3.75
N LEU A 103 -4.04 3.74 3.57
CA LEU A 103 -4.53 3.05 2.38
C LEU A 103 -6.05 3.13 2.26
N ASN A 104 -6.77 3.00 3.37
CA ASN A 104 -8.24 3.14 3.39
C ASN A 104 -8.68 4.55 2.99
N GLU A 105 -7.99 5.58 3.47
CA GLU A 105 -8.27 6.97 3.09
C GLU A 105 -8.10 7.16 1.58
N GLU A 106 -6.98 6.76 1.00
CA GLU A 106 -6.74 6.89 -0.44
C GLU A 106 -7.68 5.99 -1.27
N ALA A 107 -7.97 4.76 -0.82
CA ALA A 107 -8.88 3.85 -1.50
C ALA A 107 -10.31 4.40 -1.58
N LYS A 108 -10.81 5.00 -0.49
CA LYS A 108 -12.11 5.69 -0.48
C LYS A 108 -12.15 6.86 -1.43
N ALA A 109 -11.08 7.63 -1.48
CA ALA A 109 -10.98 8.76 -2.37
C ALA A 109 -10.91 8.33 -3.84
N LEU A 110 -10.19 7.25 -4.18
CA LEU A 110 -10.18 6.64 -5.52
C LEU A 110 -11.58 6.16 -5.93
N ALA A 111 -12.31 5.50 -5.04
CA ALA A 111 -13.69 5.10 -5.30
C ALA A 111 -14.60 6.31 -5.59
N ALA A 112 -14.43 7.41 -4.84
CA ALA A 112 -15.15 8.67 -5.07
C ALA A 112 -14.78 9.33 -6.40
N ASP A 113 -13.57 9.16 -6.89
CA ASP A 113 -13.10 9.63 -8.21
C ASP A 113 -13.60 8.76 -9.38
N GLY A 114 -14.39 7.74 -9.12
CA GLY A 114 -14.99 6.88 -10.14
C GLY A 114 -14.14 5.65 -10.51
N VAL A 115 -13.25 5.22 -9.65
CA VAL A 115 -12.58 3.91 -9.78
C VAL A 115 -13.58 2.81 -9.42
N ASP A 116 -13.75 1.85 -10.32
CA ASP A 116 -14.73 0.76 -10.17
C ASP A 116 -14.21 -0.40 -9.33
N VAL A 117 -12.89 -0.61 -9.33
CA VAL A 117 -12.22 -1.70 -8.60
C VAL A 117 -10.94 -1.18 -7.96
N VAL A 118 -10.81 -1.30 -6.65
CA VAL A 118 -9.53 -1.10 -5.94
C VAL A 118 -8.92 -2.47 -5.64
N GLN A 119 -7.70 -2.69 -6.14
CA GLN A 119 -6.94 -3.90 -5.90
C GLN A 119 -5.83 -3.62 -4.90
N PHE A 120 -5.69 -4.46 -3.88
CA PHE A 120 -4.55 -4.45 -2.96
C PHE A 120 -3.57 -5.57 -3.33
N ASP A 121 -2.31 -5.23 -3.53
CA ASP A 121 -1.25 -6.17 -3.84
C ASP A 121 -0.54 -6.63 -2.56
N GLU A 122 -0.70 -7.91 -2.22
CA GLU A 122 -0.17 -8.53 -1.00
C GLU A 122 0.74 -9.73 -1.30
N PRO A 123 1.84 -9.58 -2.04
CA PRO A 123 2.79 -10.67 -2.24
C PRO A 123 3.44 -11.16 -0.93
N ALA A 124 3.46 -10.34 0.13
CA ALA A 124 3.95 -10.78 1.45
C ALA A 124 3.11 -11.91 2.04
N PHE A 125 1.85 -12.05 1.67
CA PHE A 125 0.96 -13.11 2.15
C PHE A 125 1.49 -14.52 1.83
N ASN A 126 2.19 -14.70 0.72
CA ASN A 126 2.79 -15.99 0.37
C ASN A 126 3.96 -16.40 1.26
N VAL A 127 4.51 -15.48 2.05
CA VAL A 127 5.74 -15.72 2.81
C VAL A 127 5.44 -15.88 4.30
N TYR A 128 4.48 -15.11 4.82
CA TYR A 128 4.21 -14.98 6.24
C TYR A 128 2.85 -15.54 6.63
N MET A 129 2.58 -16.81 6.27
CA MET A 129 1.26 -17.44 6.41
C MET A 129 0.67 -17.41 7.82
N ASP A 130 1.49 -17.51 8.85
CA ASP A 130 1.01 -17.46 10.23
C ASP A 130 0.63 -16.02 10.60
N GLU A 131 1.46 -15.04 10.29
CA GLU A 131 1.13 -13.62 10.50
C GLU A 131 -0.13 -13.20 9.69
N VAL A 132 -0.32 -13.76 8.49
CA VAL A 132 -1.52 -13.52 7.68
C VAL A 132 -2.79 -13.94 8.44
N ARG A 133 -2.78 -15.13 9.06
CA ARG A 133 -3.90 -15.65 9.85
C ARG A 133 -4.14 -14.84 11.13
N ASP A 134 -3.07 -14.45 11.81
CA ASP A 134 -3.15 -13.79 13.10
C ASP A 134 -3.65 -12.35 12.98
N TRP A 135 -3.10 -11.58 12.03
CA TRP A 135 -3.41 -10.15 11.89
C TRP A 135 -3.43 -9.62 10.45
N GLY A 136 -2.74 -10.25 9.47
CA GLY A 136 -2.58 -9.72 8.11
C GLY A 136 -3.91 -9.53 7.38
N ILE A 137 -4.84 -10.50 7.52
CA ILE A 137 -6.20 -10.40 6.97
C ILE A 137 -6.92 -9.20 7.58
N LYS A 138 -6.85 -9.01 8.89
CA LYS A 138 -7.51 -7.89 9.59
C LYS A 138 -6.95 -6.52 9.15
N ALA A 139 -5.64 -6.43 8.92
CA ALA A 139 -5.03 -5.21 8.40
C ALA A 139 -5.53 -4.91 6.97
N LEU A 140 -5.65 -5.92 6.12
CA LEU A 140 -6.21 -5.78 4.78
C LEU A 140 -7.71 -5.40 4.82
N GLU A 141 -8.50 -6.02 5.70
CA GLU A 141 -9.90 -5.66 5.94
C GLU A 141 -10.02 -4.20 6.38
N ARG A 142 -9.12 -3.72 7.27
CA ARG A 142 -9.08 -2.31 7.68
C ARG A 142 -8.78 -1.39 6.50
N ALA A 143 -7.86 -1.76 5.60
CA ALA A 143 -7.57 -0.99 4.39
C ALA A 143 -8.78 -0.94 3.42
N ALA A 144 -9.60 -1.98 3.39
CA ALA A 144 -10.78 -2.07 2.53
C ALA A 144 -12.09 -1.60 3.20
N GLU A 145 -12.05 -1.20 4.47
CA GLU A 145 -13.24 -0.88 5.26
C GLU A 145 -14.07 0.27 4.68
N GLY A 146 -15.37 0.01 4.47
CA GLY A 146 -16.32 1.03 3.99
C GLY A 146 -16.13 1.45 2.54
N LEU A 147 -15.39 0.71 1.71
CA LEU A 147 -15.32 0.94 0.28
C LEU A 147 -16.66 0.63 -0.40
N THR A 148 -17.08 1.50 -1.29
CA THR A 148 -18.32 1.36 -2.06
C THR A 148 -18.11 0.71 -3.43
N CYS A 149 -16.86 0.59 -3.88
CA CYS A 149 -16.46 -0.07 -5.11
C CYS A 149 -16.12 -1.56 -4.88
N THR A 150 -15.91 -2.30 -5.96
CA THR A 150 -15.41 -3.67 -5.87
C THR A 150 -13.97 -3.67 -5.33
N THR A 151 -13.67 -4.58 -4.41
CA THR A 151 -12.30 -4.82 -3.93
C THR A 151 -11.73 -6.10 -4.51
N ALA A 152 -10.43 -6.10 -4.77
CA ALA A 152 -9.68 -7.27 -5.23
C ALA A 152 -8.38 -7.39 -4.42
N VAL A 153 -7.91 -8.60 -4.25
CA VAL A 153 -6.59 -8.87 -3.65
C VAL A 153 -5.76 -9.64 -4.67
N HIS A 154 -4.53 -9.18 -4.89
CA HIS A 154 -3.57 -9.86 -5.74
C HIS A 154 -2.44 -10.43 -4.88
N ILE A 155 -2.36 -11.75 -4.86
CA ILE A 155 -1.32 -12.50 -4.16
C ILE A 155 -0.44 -13.13 -5.24
N CYS A 156 0.63 -12.44 -5.62
CA CYS A 156 1.55 -12.93 -6.64
C CYS A 156 2.67 -13.79 -6.03
N TYR A 157 3.40 -14.48 -6.91
CA TYR A 157 4.53 -15.32 -6.52
C TYR A 157 5.79 -14.51 -6.26
#